data_849d3a946ca9344396421cfbfbd32160
#
_entry.id   849d3a946ca9344396421cfbfbd32160
#
_cell.length_a   1.000
_cell.length_b   1.000
_cell.length_c   1.000
_cell.angle_alpha   90.00
_cell.angle_beta   90.00
_cell.angle_gamma   90.00
#
_symmetry.space_group_name_H-M   'P 1'
#
loop_
_entity.id
_entity.type
_entity.pdbx_description
1 polymer ?
#
loop_
_entity_poly.entity_id
_entity_poly.type
_entity_poly.pdbx_seq_one_letter_code
_entity_poly.pdbx_strand_id
1 'polypeptide(L)'
;MRKSKKGIIKKVFIVFVLCICFAGYFIYKNAFKNNVRLNGKKFTYLYIKSNSTYEDVLTEIYSQDIIEDKISFEWTAREMDLEDNIHCGKFRIDDKMSNRSIINAIKKNRQEKIKLYFNSQIRTKEEFINYVTDKLELSKDEVEDFCNNDQKLDKVFHLNSENMMCLVVPKIHEISWATTFEEFEKILKKSYDSLWTDEKRTKAKIIGFTIPEVIIIASITQSESNIKSEQQKIAGVY
;
A
#
# COMPACT_ATOMS: atom_id res chain seq x y z
N MET A 1 67.20 -15.79 22.01
CA MET A 1 65.91 -16.35 21.54
C MET A 1 64.67 -15.49 21.77
N ARG A 2 64.67 -14.44 22.60
CA ARG A 2 63.46 -13.57 22.87
C ARG A 2 63.11 -12.58 21.75
N LYS A 3 64.05 -12.15 20.88
CA LYS A 3 63.80 -11.20 19.77
C LYS A 3 62.98 -11.76 18.61
N SER A 4 63.05 -13.09 18.32
CA SER A 4 62.32 -13.75 17.25
C SER A 4 60.79 -13.80 17.49
N LYS A 5 60.37 -14.07 18.74
CA LYS A 5 58.93 -14.14 19.10
C LYS A 5 58.18 -12.79 18.94
N LYS A 6 58.85 -11.65 19.25
CA LYS A 6 58.23 -10.32 19.06
C LYS A 6 57.99 -9.98 17.61
N GLY A 7 58.89 -10.42 16.71
CA GLY A 7 58.71 -10.20 15.26
C GLY A 7 57.52 -11.01 14.67
N ILE A 8 57.32 -12.26 15.14
CA ILE A 8 56.21 -13.08 14.72
C ILE A 8 54.87 -12.48 15.22
N ILE A 9 54.81 -12.06 16.48
CA ILE A 9 53.58 -11.44 17.05
C ILE A 9 53.21 -10.18 16.27
N LYS A 10 54.15 -9.31 15.90
CA LYS A 10 53.86 -8.12 15.06
C LYS A 10 53.30 -8.53 13.69
N LYS A 11 53.87 -9.53 13.04
CA LYS A 11 53.41 -10.00 11.73
C LYS A 11 51.98 -10.57 11.84
N VAL A 12 51.69 -11.38 12.85
CA VAL A 12 50.33 -11.91 13.14
C VAL A 12 49.34 -10.78 13.40
N PHE A 13 49.72 -9.77 14.18
CA PHE A 13 48.88 -8.63 14.41
C PHE A 13 48.59 -7.83 13.13
N ILE A 14 49.59 -7.61 12.27
CA ILE A 14 49.38 -6.91 10.99
C ILE A 14 48.42 -7.72 10.09
N VAL A 15 48.57 -9.02 9.99
CA VAL A 15 47.68 -9.88 9.21
C VAL A 15 46.27 -9.84 9.77
N PHE A 16 46.10 -9.87 11.09
CA PHE A 16 44.80 -9.74 11.74
C PHE A 16 44.10 -8.39 11.42
N VAL A 17 44.83 -7.27 11.47
CA VAL A 17 44.31 -5.96 11.12
C VAL A 17 43.91 -5.91 9.62
N LEU A 18 44.73 -6.47 8.75
CA LEU A 18 44.40 -6.56 7.30
C LEU A 18 43.14 -7.39 7.05
N CYS A 19 42.96 -8.49 7.77
CA CYS A 19 41.73 -9.30 7.69
C CYS A 19 40.47 -8.51 8.14
N ILE A 20 40.60 -7.75 9.22
CA ILE A 20 39.50 -6.87 9.70
C ILE A 20 39.16 -5.79 8.66
N CYS A 21 40.17 -5.12 8.10
CA CYS A 21 39.99 -4.11 7.06
C CYS A 21 39.34 -4.71 5.80
N PHE A 22 39.77 -5.91 5.40
CA PHE A 22 39.19 -6.63 4.25
C PHE A 22 37.74 -7.02 4.51
N ALA A 23 37.43 -7.58 5.69
CA ALA A 23 36.06 -7.92 6.09
C ALA A 23 35.17 -6.66 6.13
N GLY A 24 35.67 -5.57 6.72
CA GLY A 24 34.95 -4.29 6.74
C GLY A 24 34.68 -3.74 5.34
N TYR A 25 35.69 -3.79 4.44
CA TYR A 25 35.52 -3.39 3.05
C TYR A 25 34.51 -4.28 2.31
N PHE A 26 34.53 -5.59 2.54
CA PHE A 26 33.61 -6.54 1.94
C PHE A 26 32.17 -6.25 2.36
N ILE A 27 31.91 -6.06 3.66
CA ILE A 27 30.60 -5.68 4.18
C ILE A 27 30.14 -4.34 3.59
N TYR A 28 31.04 -3.33 3.56
CA TYR A 28 30.71 -2.03 3.01
C TYR A 28 30.30 -2.14 1.53
N LYS A 29 31.09 -2.86 0.72
CA LYS A 29 30.83 -3.05 -0.71
C LYS A 29 29.47 -3.72 -0.96
N ASN A 30 29.17 -4.79 -0.23
CA ASN A 30 27.97 -5.57 -0.47
C ASN A 30 26.70 -4.95 0.13
N ALA A 31 26.77 -4.35 1.33
CA ALA A 31 25.58 -3.89 2.03
C ALA A 31 25.28 -2.39 1.83
N PHE A 32 26.30 -1.53 1.73
CA PHE A 32 26.13 -0.09 1.78
C PHE A 32 26.40 0.63 0.47
N LYS A 33 27.13 0.03 -0.47
CA LYS A 33 27.32 0.62 -1.79
C LYS A 33 25.98 0.58 -2.54
N ASN A 34 25.74 1.62 -3.37
CA ASN A 34 24.59 1.64 -4.28
C ASN A 34 24.65 0.42 -5.21
N ASN A 35 23.53 -0.29 -5.33
CA ASN A 35 23.37 -1.48 -6.17
C ASN A 35 22.08 -1.42 -7.02
N VAL A 36 21.48 -0.23 -7.13
CA VAL A 36 20.24 -0.05 -7.90
C VAL A 36 20.55 0.45 -9.30
N ARG A 37 19.91 -0.18 -10.30
CA ARG A 37 19.94 0.21 -11.70
C ARG A 37 18.53 0.56 -12.16
N LEU A 38 18.29 1.84 -12.48
CA LEU A 38 16.98 2.30 -12.96
C LEU A 38 16.97 2.91 -14.37
N ASN A 39 18.09 2.75 -15.12
CA ASN A 39 18.20 3.19 -16.52
C ASN A 39 17.76 4.66 -16.74
N GLY A 40 18.20 5.55 -15.85
CA GLY A 40 17.89 6.98 -15.89
C GLY A 40 16.60 7.43 -15.18
N LYS A 41 15.81 6.51 -14.66
CA LYS A 41 14.68 6.84 -13.78
C LYS A 41 15.20 7.19 -12.38
N LYS A 42 14.54 8.16 -11.72
CA LYS A 42 14.89 8.55 -10.34
C LYS A 42 14.43 7.52 -9.30
N PHE A 43 13.33 6.84 -9.56
CA PHE A 43 12.77 5.80 -8.70
C PHE A 43 11.89 4.84 -9.51
N THR A 44 11.63 3.68 -8.92
CA THR A 44 10.62 2.71 -9.35
C THR A 44 9.83 2.20 -8.16
N TYR A 45 8.81 1.38 -8.40
CA TYR A 45 8.05 0.73 -7.35
C TYR A 45 8.21 -0.78 -7.42
N LEU A 46 8.52 -1.36 -6.27
CA LEU A 46 8.50 -2.80 -6.05
C LEU A 46 7.18 -3.16 -5.36
N TYR A 47 6.41 -4.06 -5.97
CA TYR A 47 5.16 -4.57 -5.41
C TYR A 47 5.39 -5.98 -4.88
N ILE A 48 5.27 -6.16 -3.57
CA ILE A 48 5.38 -7.46 -2.91
C ILE A 48 3.98 -7.90 -2.53
N LYS A 49 3.51 -8.98 -3.14
CA LYS A 49 2.17 -9.53 -2.92
C LYS A 49 2.02 -10.12 -1.52
N SER A 50 0.78 -10.21 -1.07
CA SER A 50 0.43 -10.95 0.13
C SER A 50 0.89 -12.42 0.01
N ASN A 51 1.46 -12.97 1.08
CA ASN A 51 1.99 -14.33 1.11
C ASN A 51 3.16 -14.62 0.15
N SER A 52 3.86 -13.59 -0.38
CA SER A 52 5.07 -13.79 -1.16
C SER A 52 6.15 -14.48 -0.34
N THR A 53 6.76 -15.50 -0.93
CA THR A 53 7.98 -16.14 -0.42
C THR A 53 9.20 -15.28 -0.69
N TYR A 54 10.34 -15.66 -0.12
CA TYR A 54 11.62 -15.00 -0.40
C TYR A 54 11.98 -15.08 -1.90
N GLU A 55 11.75 -16.24 -2.52
CA GLU A 55 11.97 -16.47 -3.95
C GLU A 55 11.06 -15.61 -4.83
N ASP A 56 9.81 -15.40 -4.42
CA ASP A 56 8.88 -14.51 -5.13
C ASP A 56 9.40 -13.07 -5.12
N VAL A 57 9.89 -12.60 -3.97
CA VAL A 57 10.49 -11.26 -3.83
C VAL A 57 11.72 -11.11 -4.71
N LEU A 58 12.62 -12.10 -4.74
CA LEU A 58 13.79 -12.08 -5.62
C LEU A 58 13.39 -12.07 -7.08
N THR A 59 12.42 -12.91 -7.46
CA THR A 59 11.88 -12.98 -8.82
C THR A 59 11.33 -11.65 -9.28
N GLU A 60 10.54 -10.99 -8.43
CA GLU A 60 9.97 -9.68 -8.73
C GLU A 60 11.05 -8.60 -8.91
N ILE A 61 12.03 -8.54 -8.00
CA ILE A 61 13.18 -7.62 -8.10
C ILE A 61 13.99 -7.85 -9.39
N TYR A 62 14.18 -9.11 -9.76
CA TYR A 62 15.00 -9.46 -10.92
C TYR A 62 14.26 -9.32 -12.25
N SER A 63 12.94 -9.52 -12.26
CA SER A 63 12.11 -9.31 -13.45
C SER A 63 12.09 -7.84 -13.88
N GLN A 64 12.19 -6.92 -12.93
CA GLN A 64 12.23 -5.48 -13.16
C GLN A 64 13.64 -4.92 -13.43
N ASP A 65 14.71 -5.79 -13.40
CA ASP A 65 16.13 -5.39 -13.56
C ASP A 65 16.55 -4.23 -12.61
N ILE A 66 16.03 -4.26 -11.37
CA ILE A 66 16.28 -3.20 -10.38
C ILE A 66 17.69 -3.29 -9.80
N ILE A 67 18.24 -4.50 -9.66
CA ILE A 67 19.50 -4.78 -8.97
C ILE A 67 20.62 -5.07 -9.98
N GLU A 68 21.75 -4.38 -9.84
CA GLU A 68 22.93 -4.56 -10.69
C GLU A 68 23.74 -5.83 -10.32
N ASP A 69 24.07 -6.00 -9.04
CA ASP A 69 24.81 -7.15 -8.50
C ASP A 69 23.89 -8.00 -7.62
N LYS A 70 23.31 -9.03 -8.22
CA LYS A 70 22.37 -9.97 -7.58
C LYS A 70 23.04 -10.74 -6.45
N ILE A 71 24.30 -11.14 -6.61
CA ILE A 71 25.03 -11.93 -5.61
C ILE A 71 25.21 -11.12 -4.32
N SER A 72 25.58 -9.84 -4.44
CA SER A 72 25.71 -8.97 -3.28
C SER A 72 24.37 -8.69 -2.60
N PHE A 73 23.29 -8.63 -3.39
CA PHE A 73 21.93 -8.45 -2.85
C PHE A 73 21.49 -9.67 -2.03
N GLU A 74 21.60 -10.88 -2.61
CA GLU A 74 21.22 -12.13 -1.93
C GLU A 74 22.06 -12.37 -0.67
N TRP A 75 23.38 -12.11 -0.73
CA TRP A 75 24.24 -12.19 0.45
C TRP A 75 23.75 -11.24 1.54
N THR A 76 23.48 -9.97 1.21
CA THR A 76 23.00 -8.98 2.18
C THR A 76 21.61 -9.33 2.71
N ALA A 77 20.72 -9.83 1.86
CA ALA A 77 19.37 -10.24 2.23
C ALA A 77 19.39 -11.38 3.26
N ARG A 78 20.30 -12.36 3.06
CA ARG A 78 20.51 -13.49 3.98
C ARG A 78 21.10 -13.03 5.31
N GLU A 79 22.18 -12.21 5.28
CA GLU A 79 22.78 -11.65 6.50
C GLU A 79 21.85 -10.74 7.31
N MET A 80 20.81 -10.24 6.68
CA MET A 80 19.81 -9.40 7.32
C MET A 80 18.50 -10.13 7.61
N ASP A 81 18.43 -11.46 7.47
CA ASP A 81 17.24 -12.29 7.71
C ASP A 81 15.99 -11.73 7.00
N LEU A 82 16.11 -11.42 5.69
CA LEU A 82 14.99 -10.90 4.92
C LEU A 82 13.87 -11.94 4.82
N GLU A 83 14.22 -13.22 4.65
CA GLU A 83 13.28 -14.33 4.48
C GLU A 83 12.23 -14.40 5.61
N ASP A 84 12.66 -14.20 6.86
CA ASP A 84 11.79 -14.27 8.03
C ASP A 84 11.00 -12.97 8.28
N ASN A 85 11.25 -11.93 7.49
CA ASN A 85 10.74 -10.59 7.77
C ASN A 85 10.24 -9.85 6.51
N ILE A 86 9.58 -10.57 5.62
CA ILE A 86 8.99 -9.98 4.41
C ILE A 86 7.66 -9.34 4.76
N HIS A 87 7.51 -8.06 4.45
CA HIS A 87 6.23 -7.37 4.47
C HIS A 87 5.73 -7.14 3.05
N CYS A 88 4.44 -7.44 2.83
CA CYS A 88 3.75 -7.16 1.58
C CYS A 88 3.43 -5.66 1.45
N GLY A 89 3.33 -5.17 0.21
CA GLY A 89 2.98 -3.78 -0.07
C GLY A 89 3.73 -3.18 -1.25
N LYS A 90 3.60 -1.87 -1.41
CA LYS A 90 4.26 -1.06 -2.44
C LYS A 90 5.45 -0.33 -1.84
N PHE A 91 6.64 -0.66 -2.31
CA PHE A 91 7.90 -0.06 -1.84
C PHE A 91 8.52 0.81 -2.93
N ARG A 92 8.88 2.03 -2.56
CA ARG A 92 9.61 2.92 -3.44
C ARG A 92 11.09 2.59 -3.38
N ILE A 93 11.71 2.39 -4.55
CA ILE A 93 13.13 2.13 -4.73
C ILE A 93 13.74 3.30 -5.50
N ASP A 94 14.62 4.05 -4.86
CA ASP A 94 15.32 5.18 -5.46
C ASP A 94 16.66 4.74 -6.07
N ASP A 95 17.15 5.47 -7.06
CA ASP A 95 18.38 5.20 -7.83
C ASP A 95 19.68 5.15 -7.01
N LYS A 96 19.65 5.63 -5.78
CA LYS A 96 20.79 5.66 -4.86
C LYS A 96 20.71 4.68 -3.69
N MET A 97 19.73 3.78 -3.74
CA MET A 97 19.58 2.82 -2.66
C MET A 97 20.66 1.75 -2.70
N SER A 98 21.16 1.38 -1.51
CA SER A 98 21.99 0.21 -1.29
C SER A 98 21.13 -1.02 -0.99
N ASN A 99 21.70 -2.21 -1.08
CA ASN A 99 21.05 -3.47 -0.70
C ASN A 99 20.42 -3.36 0.69
N ARG A 100 21.19 -2.88 1.66
CA ARG A 100 20.72 -2.65 3.03
C ARG A 100 19.50 -1.73 3.11
N SER A 101 19.45 -0.69 2.27
CA SER A 101 18.34 0.27 2.27
C SER A 101 17.06 -0.36 1.75
N ILE A 102 17.14 -1.15 0.68
CA ILE A 102 16.00 -1.87 0.10
C ILE A 102 15.47 -2.90 1.10
N ILE A 103 16.36 -3.74 1.63
CA ILE A 103 16.01 -4.78 2.59
C ILE A 103 15.35 -4.17 3.84
N ASN A 104 15.90 -3.06 4.37
CA ASN A 104 15.29 -2.36 5.48
C ASN A 104 13.94 -1.73 5.15
N ALA A 105 13.70 -1.30 3.91
CA ALA A 105 12.40 -0.79 3.50
C ALA A 105 11.34 -1.91 3.60
N ILE A 106 11.67 -3.10 3.11
CA ILE A 106 10.79 -4.28 3.16
C ILE A 106 10.59 -4.74 4.62
N LYS A 107 11.68 -5.02 5.34
CA LYS A 107 11.63 -5.53 6.74
C LYS A 107 10.94 -4.59 7.73
N LYS A 108 11.06 -3.28 7.56
CA LYS A 108 10.46 -2.28 8.45
C LYS A 108 9.14 -1.75 7.93
N ASN A 109 8.55 -2.42 6.95
CA ASN A 109 7.27 -2.08 6.36
C ASN A 109 7.17 -0.58 5.95
N ARG A 110 8.23 -0.04 5.33
CA ARG A 110 8.27 1.34 4.85
C ARG A 110 7.62 1.47 3.49
N GLN A 111 6.39 1.01 3.40
CA GLN A 111 5.60 1.03 2.16
C GLN A 111 5.03 2.42 1.87
N GLU A 112 4.83 2.71 0.60
CA GLU A 112 4.12 3.89 0.13
C GLU A 112 2.63 3.59 0.04
N LYS A 113 1.80 4.43 0.68
CA LYS A 113 0.35 4.25 0.65
C LYS A 113 -0.23 4.60 -0.72
N ILE A 114 -1.23 3.84 -1.14
CA ILE A 114 -2.07 4.16 -2.29
C ILE A 114 -3.11 5.20 -1.85
N LYS A 115 -3.28 6.23 -2.68
CA LYS A 115 -4.36 7.20 -2.49
C LYS A 115 -5.55 6.80 -3.36
N LEU A 116 -6.57 6.24 -2.73
CA LEU A 116 -7.86 6.04 -3.38
C LEU A 116 -8.67 7.32 -3.27
N TYR A 117 -9.03 7.87 -4.41
CA TYR A 117 -9.87 9.05 -4.50
C TYR A 117 -11.25 8.68 -5.01
N PHE A 118 -12.20 8.52 -4.12
CA PHE A 118 -13.60 8.37 -4.49
C PHE A 118 -14.18 9.72 -4.84
N ASN A 119 -14.71 9.83 -6.03
CA ASN A 119 -15.27 11.06 -6.58
C ASN A 119 -16.52 10.76 -7.44
N SER A 120 -17.11 11.79 -8.02
CA SER A 120 -18.31 11.70 -8.85
C SER A 120 -18.14 10.95 -10.18
N GLN A 121 -16.94 10.50 -10.51
CA GLN A 121 -16.69 9.70 -11.73
C GLN A 121 -17.00 8.23 -11.51
N ILE A 122 -16.98 7.76 -10.25
CA ILE A 122 -17.34 6.39 -9.88
C ILE A 122 -18.85 6.36 -9.65
N ARG A 123 -19.62 5.96 -10.65
CA ARG A 123 -21.09 6.03 -10.66
C ARG A 123 -21.77 4.66 -10.60
N THR A 124 -21.07 3.62 -11.06
CA THR A 124 -21.60 2.26 -11.12
C THR A 124 -20.81 1.30 -10.26
N LYS A 125 -21.41 0.17 -9.92
CA LYS A 125 -20.73 -0.94 -9.22
C LYS A 125 -19.52 -1.41 -10.01
N GLU A 126 -19.66 -1.56 -11.32
CA GLU A 126 -18.57 -2.01 -12.18
C GLU A 126 -17.38 -1.04 -12.18
N GLU A 127 -17.64 0.27 -12.27
CA GLU A 127 -16.60 1.30 -12.15
C GLU A 127 -15.91 1.27 -10.79
N PHE A 128 -16.67 1.05 -9.71
CA PHE A 128 -16.11 0.91 -8.36
C PHE A 128 -15.23 -0.32 -8.24
N ILE A 129 -15.71 -1.49 -8.70
CA ILE A 129 -14.97 -2.75 -8.67
C ILE A 129 -13.66 -2.60 -9.45
N ASN A 130 -13.74 -2.17 -10.70
CA ASN A 130 -12.56 -1.99 -11.54
C ASN A 130 -11.58 -0.97 -10.93
N TYR A 131 -12.06 0.18 -10.44
CA TYR A 131 -11.22 1.19 -9.83
C TYR A 131 -10.45 0.67 -8.60
N VAL A 132 -11.12 -0.09 -7.73
CA VAL A 132 -10.50 -0.64 -6.50
C VAL A 132 -9.49 -1.72 -6.85
N THR A 133 -9.84 -2.66 -7.72
CA THR A 133 -8.97 -3.78 -8.12
C THR A 133 -7.78 -3.35 -8.99
N ASP A 134 -7.91 -2.26 -9.73
CA ASP A 134 -6.76 -1.66 -10.45
C ASP A 134 -5.75 -0.99 -9.51
N LYS A 135 -6.18 -0.56 -8.34
CA LYS A 135 -5.34 0.21 -7.40
C LYS A 135 -4.79 -0.63 -6.26
N LEU A 136 -5.48 -1.67 -5.85
CA LEU A 136 -5.15 -2.51 -4.69
C LEU A 136 -4.97 -3.96 -5.11
N GLU A 137 -4.28 -4.74 -4.28
CA GLU A 137 -4.15 -6.19 -4.42
C GLU A 137 -5.41 -6.90 -3.92
N LEU A 138 -6.59 -6.52 -4.42
CA LEU A 138 -7.84 -7.19 -4.09
C LEU A 138 -8.34 -8.03 -5.26
N SER A 139 -8.88 -9.21 -4.97
CA SER A 139 -9.50 -10.05 -5.98
C SER A 139 -10.77 -9.39 -6.51
N LYS A 140 -10.96 -9.43 -7.83
CA LYS A 140 -12.17 -8.91 -8.46
C LYS A 140 -13.41 -9.67 -7.96
N ASP A 141 -13.31 -10.99 -7.86
CA ASP A 141 -14.41 -11.84 -7.39
C ASP A 141 -14.82 -11.50 -5.95
N GLU A 142 -13.84 -11.19 -5.08
CA GLU A 142 -14.09 -10.83 -3.68
C GLU A 142 -14.81 -9.48 -3.56
N VAL A 143 -14.41 -8.49 -4.37
CA VAL A 143 -15.08 -7.19 -4.41
C VAL A 143 -16.47 -7.27 -5.05
N GLU A 144 -16.63 -8.08 -6.09
CA GLU A 144 -17.93 -8.35 -6.72
C GLU A 144 -18.90 -9.07 -5.77
N ASP A 145 -18.44 -10.10 -5.05
CA ASP A 145 -19.23 -10.80 -4.03
C ASP A 145 -19.74 -9.81 -2.98
N PHE A 146 -18.85 -8.98 -2.46
CA PHE A 146 -19.24 -7.94 -1.49
C PHE A 146 -20.31 -7.00 -2.05
N CYS A 147 -20.13 -6.48 -3.26
CA CYS A 147 -21.07 -5.54 -3.89
C CYS A 147 -22.46 -6.13 -4.16
N ASN A 148 -22.56 -7.44 -4.24
CA ASN A 148 -23.79 -8.17 -4.56
C ASN A 148 -24.37 -8.95 -3.39
N ASN A 149 -23.73 -8.95 -2.22
CA ASN A 149 -24.13 -9.71 -1.05
C ASN A 149 -25.02 -8.89 -0.12
N ASP A 150 -26.33 -8.96 -0.30
CA ASP A 150 -27.30 -8.20 0.50
C ASP A 150 -27.20 -8.47 2.00
N GLN A 151 -26.92 -9.72 2.41
CA GLN A 151 -26.80 -10.06 3.83
C GLN A 151 -25.59 -9.37 4.48
N LYS A 152 -24.48 -9.30 3.78
CA LYS A 152 -23.25 -8.64 4.24
C LYS A 152 -23.43 -7.14 4.30
N LEU A 153 -24.02 -6.55 3.26
CA LEU A 153 -24.30 -5.12 3.15
C LEU A 153 -25.31 -4.66 4.21
N ASP A 154 -26.39 -5.43 4.44
CA ASP A 154 -27.38 -5.09 5.47
C ASP A 154 -26.78 -5.18 6.88
N LYS A 155 -26.08 -6.27 7.17
CA LYS A 155 -25.46 -6.47 8.50
C LYS A 155 -24.50 -5.36 8.91
N VAL A 156 -23.71 -4.86 7.96
CA VAL A 156 -22.61 -3.90 8.27
C VAL A 156 -23.03 -2.45 8.06
N PHE A 157 -23.83 -2.18 7.02
CA PHE A 157 -24.13 -0.81 6.56
C PHE A 157 -25.60 -0.46 6.55
N HIS A 158 -26.49 -1.44 6.73
CA HIS A 158 -27.95 -1.32 6.52
C HIS A 158 -28.26 -0.90 5.08
N LEU A 159 -27.57 -1.52 4.13
CA LEU A 159 -27.70 -1.32 2.69
C LEU A 159 -27.94 -2.66 2.01
N ASN A 160 -28.27 -2.64 0.73
CA ASN A 160 -28.36 -3.80 -0.15
C ASN A 160 -27.57 -3.57 -1.44
N SER A 161 -27.56 -4.55 -2.32
CA SER A 161 -26.82 -4.49 -3.59
C SER A 161 -27.32 -3.39 -4.53
N GLU A 162 -28.58 -2.96 -4.43
CA GLU A 162 -29.12 -1.88 -5.28
C GLU A 162 -28.62 -0.50 -4.86
N ASN A 163 -28.39 -0.31 -3.55
CA ASN A 163 -27.97 0.97 -2.99
C ASN A 163 -26.54 0.97 -2.42
N MET A 164 -25.74 -0.08 -2.69
CA MET A 164 -24.37 -0.19 -2.17
C MET A 164 -23.47 0.99 -2.58
N MET A 165 -23.75 1.65 -3.70
CA MET A 165 -22.98 2.84 -4.12
C MET A 165 -23.04 3.98 -3.09
N CYS A 166 -23.97 3.96 -2.17
CA CYS A 166 -24.03 4.86 -1.01
C CYS A 166 -22.80 4.75 -0.08
N LEU A 167 -22.02 3.66 -0.18
CA LEU A 167 -20.74 3.50 0.53
C LEU A 167 -19.61 4.34 -0.07
N VAL A 168 -19.73 4.74 -1.34
CA VAL A 168 -18.68 5.45 -2.09
C VAL A 168 -18.69 6.92 -1.67
N VAL A 169 -18.25 7.18 -0.44
CA VAL A 169 -18.18 8.54 0.10
C VAL A 169 -17.05 9.31 -0.57
N PRO A 170 -17.31 10.49 -1.16
CA PRO A 170 -16.27 11.32 -1.78
C PRO A 170 -15.20 11.73 -0.77
N LYS A 171 -14.07 11.03 -0.80
CA LYS A 171 -12.94 11.20 0.13
C LYS A 171 -11.67 10.59 -0.43
N ILE A 172 -10.53 11.08 0.03
CA ILE A 172 -9.23 10.44 -0.20
C ILE A 172 -8.96 9.46 0.94
N HIS A 173 -8.68 8.21 0.58
CA HIS A 173 -8.27 7.16 1.50
C HIS A 173 -6.80 6.80 1.25
N GLU A 174 -5.97 6.81 2.28
CA GLU A 174 -4.58 6.36 2.21
C GLU A 174 -4.51 4.91 2.73
N ILE A 175 -4.35 3.96 1.80
CA ILE A 175 -4.48 2.53 2.03
C ILE A 175 -3.20 1.81 1.63
N SER A 176 -2.85 0.70 2.29
CA SER A 176 -1.80 -0.20 1.80
C SER A 176 -2.21 -0.80 0.45
N TRP A 177 -1.27 -0.95 -0.49
CA TRP A 177 -1.54 -1.66 -1.74
C TRP A 177 -1.99 -3.10 -1.51
N ALA A 178 -1.35 -3.80 -0.58
CA ALA A 178 -1.65 -5.17 -0.18
C ALA A 178 -2.61 -5.22 1.03
N THR A 179 -3.66 -4.37 1.02
CA THR A 179 -4.69 -4.41 2.05
C THR A 179 -5.57 -5.65 1.88
N THR A 180 -5.99 -6.25 2.98
CA THR A 180 -7.00 -7.31 2.92
C THR A 180 -8.39 -6.72 2.66
N PHE A 181 -9.32 -7.54 2.14
CA PHE A 181 -10.69 -7.08 1.93
C PHE A 181 -11.35 -6.66 3.25
N GLU A 182 -11.11 -7.38 4.33
CA GLU A 182 -11.63 -7.03 5.67
C GLU A 182 -11.14 -5.65 6.16
N GLU A 183 -9.87 -5.33 5.93
CA GLU A 183 -9.33 -3.99 6.26
C GLU A 183 -9.94 -2.91 5.38
N PHE A 184 -10.12 -3.20 4.09
CA PHE A 184 -10.78 -2.31 3.15
C PHE A 184 -12.23 -2.04 3.54
N GLU A 185 -13.00 -3.07 3.90
CA GLU A 185 -14.37 -2.95 4.41
C GLU A 185 -14.43 -2.06 5.66
N LYS A 186 -13.51 -2.23 6.62
CA LYS A 186 -13.41 -1.38 7.82
C LYS A 186 -13.15 0.10 7.45
N ILE A 187 -12.35 0.35 6.43
CA ILE A 187 -12.08 1.71 5.95
C ILE A 187 -13.34 2.33 5.33
N LEU A 188 -14.06 1.58 4.50
CA LEU A 188 -15.35 2.00 3.94
C LEU A 188 -16.35 2.31 5.05
N LYS A 189 -16.48 1.40 6.02
CA LYS A 189 -17.38 1.56 7.18
C LYS A 189 -17.06 2.83 7.97
N LYS A 190 -15.79 3.03 8.30
CA LYS A 190 -15.34 4.23 9.01
C LYS A 190 -15.65 5.52 8.23
N SER A 191 -15.49 5.48 6.90
CA SER A 191 -15.80 6.63 6.06
C SER A 191 -17.30 6.92 6.03
N TYR A 192 -18.12 5.88 5.83
CA TYR A 192 -19.56 5.95 5.83
C TYR A 192 -20.11 6.49 7.15
N ASP A 193 -19.68 5.93 8.29
CA ASP A 193 -20.12 6.39 9.61
C ASP A 193 -19.65 7.81 9.94
N SER A 194 -18.47 8.21 9.44
CA SER A 194 -17.99 9.59 9.62
C SER A 194 -18.84 10.62 8.86
N LEU A 195 -19.44 10.21 7.74
CA LEU A 195 -20.39 11.05 7.00
C LEU A 195 -21.75 11.09 7.69
N TRP A 196 -22.24 9.92 8.11
CA TRP A 196 -23.57 9.73 8.69
C TRP A 196 -23.53 9.77 10.21
N THR A 197 -23.31 10.97 10.77
CA THR A 197 -23.40 11.23 12.21
C THR A 197 -24.84 11.03 12.71
N ASP A 198 -25.01 10.80 14.02
CA ASP A 198 -26.35 10.66 14.63
C ASP A 198 -27.24 11.87 14.35
N GLU A 199 -26.65 13.07 14.31
CA GLU A 199 -27.39 14.30 13.93
C GLU A 199 -27.95 14.21 12.51
N LYS A 200 -27.13 13.79 11.53
CA LYS A 200 -27.58 13.68 10.13
C LYS A 200 -28.60 12.55 9.95
N ARG A 201 -28.41 11.42 10.63
CA ARG A 201 -29.39 10.31 10.65
C ARG A 201 -30.73 10.77 11.21
N THR A 202 -30.69 11.52 12.30
CA THR A 202 -31.91 12.09 12.93
C THR A 202 -32.61 13.09 12.00
N LYS A 203 -31.84 13.98 11.34
CA LYS A 203 -32.39 14.90 10.36
C LYS A 203 -33.07 14.20 9.19
N ALA A 204 -32.40 13.17 8.60
CA ALA A 204 -33.01 12.36 7.53
C ALA A 204 -34.33 11.73 7.97
N LYS A 205 -34.37 11.15 9.18
CA LYS A 205 -35.58 10.57 9.74
C LYS A 205 -36.71 11.58 9.96
N ILE A 206 -36.38 12.80 10.42
CA ILE A 206 -37.39 13.87 10.65
C ILE A 206 -38.05 14.30 9.34
N ILE A 207 -37.31 14.35 8.23
CA ILE A 207 -37.85 14.69 6.91
C ILE A 207 -38.46 13.48 6.17
N GLY A 208 -38.44 12.29 6.79
CA GLY A 208 -39.08 11.10 6.26
C GLY A 208 -38.26 10.32 5.23
N PHE A 209 -36.95 10.61 5.09
CA PHE A 209 -36.06 9.95 4.13
C PHE A 209 -35.13 8.93 4.80
N THR A 210 -34.87 7.85 4.09
CA THR A 210 -33.78 6.92 4.38
C THR A 210 -32.43 7.53 3.96
N ILE A 211 -31.33 6.98 4.47
CA ILE A 211 -29.98 7.41 4.08
C ILE A 211 -29.74 7.25 2.57
N PRO A 212 -30.07 6.11 1.93
CA PRO A 212 -29.95 5.97 0.48
C PRO A 212 -30.72 7.02 -0.31
N GLU A 213 -31.96 7.34 0.08
CA GLU A 213 -32.78 8.36 -0.58
C GLU A 213 -32.13 9.74 -0.50
N VAL A 214 -31.60 10.12 0.69
CA VAL A 214 -30.84 11.38 0.83
C VAL A 214 -29.62 11.42 -0.08
N ILE A 215 -28.87 10.32 -0.22
CA ILE A 215 -27.71 10.25 -1.09
C ILE A 215 -28.11 10.34 -2.58
N ILE A 216 -29.20 9.68 -2.97
CA ILE A 216 -29.72 9.76 -4.33
C ILE A 216 -30.11 11.19 -4.68
N ILE A 217 -30.88 11.86 -3.80
CA ILE A 217 -31.26 13.28 -3.99
C ILE A 217 -30.01 14.17 -4.06
N ALA A 218 -29.04 13.96 -3.20
CA ALA A 218 -27.78 14.70 -3.23
C ALA A 218 -27.00 14.49 -4.54
N SER A 219 -26.96 13.26 -5.07
CA SER A 219 -26.33 12.94 -6.35
C SER A 219 -27.03 13.61 -7.53
N ILE A 220 -28.36 13.57 -7.57
CA ILE A 220 -29.16 14.25 -8.59
C ILE A 220 -28.90 15.76 -8.51
N THR A 221 -29.02 16.34 -7.31
CA THR A 221 -28.78 17.76 -7.07
C THR A 221 -27.39 18.21 -7.54
N GLN A 222 -26.35 17.39 -7.29
CA GLN A 222 -24.98 17.68 -7.73
C GLN A 222 -24.82 17.57 -9.25
N SER A 223 -25.56 16.66 -9.88
CA SER A 223 -25.50 16.51 -11.35
C SER A 223 -26.18 17.68 -12.09
N GLU A 224 -27.20 18.29 -11.48
CA GLU A 224 -27.94 19.40 -12.07
C GLU A 224 -27.19 20.73 -11.95
N SER A 225 -26.50 20.98 -10.82
CA SER A 225 -25.73 22.21 -10.62
C SER A 225 -24.56 22.05 -9.65
N ASN A 226 -23.45 22.72 -9.97
CA ASN A 226 -22.28 22.84 -9.08
C ASN A 226 -22.36 24.09 -8.17
N ILE A 227 -23.42 24.91 -8.30
CA ILE A 227 -23.60 26.16 -7.55
C ILE A 227 -24.40 25.87 -6.29
N LYS A 228 -23.79 26.07 -5.11
CA LYS A 228 -24.42 25.74 -3.80
C LYS A 228 -25.79 26.37 -3.58
N SER A 229 -25.98 27.61 -4.00
CA SER A 229 -27.27 28.29 -3.84
C SER A 229 -28.38 27.73 -4.72
N GLU A 230 -28.02 27.14 -5.86
CA GLU A 230 -28.97 26.45 -6.74
C GLU A 230 -29.24 25.03 -6.22
N GLN A 231 -28.23 24.33 -5.73
CA GLN A 231 -28.38 23.00 -5.14
C GLN A 231 -29.43 22.98 -4.04
N GLN A 232 -29.49 24.01 -3.19
CA GLN A 232 -30.52 24.13 -2.14
C GLN A 232 -31.93 24.21 -2.68
N LYS A 233 -32.11 24.95 -3.79
CA LYS A 233 -33.41 25.07 -4.46
C LYS A 233 -33.81 23.77 -5.17
N ILE A 234 -32.85 23.15 -5.87
CA ILE A 234 -33.04 21.87 -6.58
C ILE A 234 -33.44 20.77 -5.57
N ALA A 235 -32.70 20.66 -4.46
CA ALA A 235 -33.01 19.67 -3.42
C ALA A 235 -34.38 19.90 -2.76
N GLY A 236 -34.91 21.13 -2.78
CA GLY A 236 -36.26 21.44 -2.26
C GLY A 236 -37.38 21.11 -3.26
N VAL A 237 -37.08 20.77 -4.51
CA VAL A 237 -38.06 20.36 -5.52
C VAL A 237 -38.33 18.85 -5.43
N TYR A 238 -37.31 18.09 -5.08
CA TYR A 238 -37.38 16.62 -4.89
C TYR A 238 -37.86 16.25 -3.49
#